data_254bee28374a9590251c3006393e8bd6
#
_entry.id   254bee28374a9590251c3006393e8bd6
#
_cell.length_a   1.000
_cell.length_b   1.000
_cell.length_c   1.000
_cell.angle_alpha   90.00
_cell.angle_beta   90.00
_cell.angle_gamma   90.00
#
_symmetry.space_group_name_H-M   'P 1'
#
loop_
_entity.id
_entity.type
_entity.pdbx_description
1 polymer ?
#
loop_
_entity_poly.entity_id
_entity_poly.type
_entity_poly.pdbx_seq_one_letter_code
_entity_poly.pdbx_strand_id
1 'polypeptide(L)'
;GKDGEDIEALLAVPFEGATVKDALVEKTATIGEKLSIRRFEKVAGDVAVSYIHGGGRIGVIVAANGASDDAAREALTNIAMQVAAMNPTYISRNDISAEELAKLQEITVDAALNDPASLPKPILNKLIDKAMNSSAWSDEDKAIYEEKKSNMNYLFNFLSKEAAAALAELAMADKDAIVSDKIFKGLADGRVSKQLKEICLLDQTYVKAEDGKQSVAQYVAAVAK
;
A
#
# COMPACT_ATOMS: atom_id res chain seq x y z
N GLY A 1 -10.56 18.04 -1.93
CA GLY A 1 -11.22 19.08 -2.67
C GLY A 1 -10.35 20.30 -2.87
N LYS A 2 -10.64 21.06 -3.90
CA LYS A 2 -9.91 22.29 -4.25
C LYS A 2 -10.05 23.41 -3.21
N ASP A 3 -10.97 23.29 -2.27
CA ASP A 3 -11.24 24.31 -1.25
C ASP A 3 -10.18 24.36 -0.13
N GLY A 4 -9.34 23.36 -0.03
CA GLY A 4 -8.23 23.31 0.92
C GLY A 4 -6.93 23.94 0.43
N GLU A 5 -6.89 24.44 -0.80
CA GLU A 5 -5.66 24.98 -1.41
C GLU A 5 -5.51 26.50 -1.29
N ASP A 6 -6.56 27.21 -0.85
CA ASP A 6 -6.51 28.67 -0.69
C ASP A 6 -5.92 29.08 0.65
N ILE A 7 -4.61 29.19 0.67
CA ILE A 7 -3.84 29.62 1.87
C ILE A 7 -4.22 31.05 2.31
N GLU A 8 -4.51 31.95 1.39
CA GLU A 8 -4.87 33.33 1.72
C GLU A 8 -6.21 33.38 2.47
N ALA A 9 -7.19 32.57 2.05
CA ALA A 9 -8.45 32.45 2.76
C ALA A 9 -8.25 31.83 4.16
N LEU A 10 -7.39 30.81 4.29
CA LEU A 10 -7.05 30.25 5.60
C LEU A 10 -6.42 31.27 6.52
N LEU A 11 -5.49 32.07 6.02
CA LEU A 11 -4.80 33.09 6.83
C LEU A 11 -5.74 34.16 7.40
N ALA A 12 -6.87 34.40 6.72
CA ALA A 12 -7.89 35.35 7.16
C ALA A 12 -8.91 34.76 8.16
N VAL A 13 -8.89 33.44 8.39
CA VAL A 13 -9.83 32.79 9.33
C VAL A 13 -9.59 33.28 10.76
N PRO A 14 -10.64 33.64 11.52
CA PRO A 14 -10.54 33.95 12.92
C PRO A 14 -9.97 32.79 13.74
N PHE A 15 -8.99 33.07 14.57
CA PHE A 15 -8.31 32.11 15.41
C PHE A 15 -7.85 32.77 16.72
N GLU A 16 -8.27 32.24 17.88
CA GLU A 16 -7.87 32.65 19.23
C GLU A 16 -7.96 34.19 19.48
N GLY A 17 -9.02 34.81 18.96
CA GLY A 17 -9.26 36.25 19.13
C GLY A 17 -8.56 37.17 18.11
N ALA A 18 -7.79 36.59 17.21
CA ALA A 18 -7.13 37.28 16.08
C ALA A 18 -7.38 36.53 14.77
N THR A 19 -6.38 36.35 13.94
CA THR A 19 -6.43 35.55 12.70
C THR A 19 -5.35 34.47 12.70
N VAL A 20 -5.49 33.48 11.82
CA VAL A 20 -4.44 32.48 11.57
C VAL A 20 -3.12 33.14 11.16
N LYS A 21 -3.20 34.24 10.39
CA LYS A 21 -2.01 35.02 10.01
C LYS A 21 -1.31 35.62 11.23
N ASP A 22 -2.07 36.18 12.15
CA ASP A 22 -1.50 36.80 13.37
C ASP A 22 -0.84 35.75 14.25
N ALA A 23 -1.48 34.58 14.40
CA ALA A 23 -0.90 33.45 15.13
C ALA A 23 0.39 32.93 14.46
N LEU A 24 0.46 32.89 13.13
CA LEU A 24 1.67 32.51 12.39
C LEU A 24 2.81 33.51 12.61
N VAL A 25 2.51 34.80 12.61
CA VAL A 25 3.49 35.87 12.89
C VAL A 25 4.02 35.75 14.31
N GLU A 26 3.15 35.54 15.31
CA GLU A 26 3.53 35.35 16.71
C GLU A 26 4.44 34.13 16.89
N LYS A 27 4.08 33.01 16.28
CA LYS A 27 4.93 31.79 16.31
C LYS A 27 6.28 31.99 15.64
N THR A 28 6.30 32.70 14.52
CA THR A 28 7.55 33.08 13.81
C THR A 28 8.45 33.91 14.73
N ALA A 29 7.88 34.89 15.44
CA ALA A 29 8.63 35.75 16.38
C ALA A 29 9.15 34.94 17.58
N THR A 30 8.33 34.02 18.11
CA THR A 30 8.68 33.21 19.31
C THR A 30 9.78 32.21 19.00
N ILE A 31 9.71 31.56 17.83
CA ILE A 31 10.67 30.51 17.39
C ILE A 31 11.95 31.13 16.81
N GLY A 32 11.85 32.34 16.26
CA GLY A 32 12.96 33.03 15.61
C GLY A 32 13.29 32.53 14.20
N GLU A 33 12.42 31.71 13.62
CA GLU A 33 12.57 31.17 12.27
C GLU A 33 11.36 31.53 11.42
N LYS A 34 11.57 31.75 10.12
CA LYS A 34 10.48 32.05 9.18
C LYS A 34 9.60 30.82 9.02
N LEU A 35 8.35 30.91 9.46
CA LEU A 35 7.33 29.90 9.31
C LEU A 35 6.40 30.24 8.14
N SER A 36 5.89 29.23 7.45
CA SER A 36 4.86 29.38 6.42
C SER A 36 3.93 28.16 6.41
N ILE A 37 2.66 28.40 6.12
CA ILE A 37 1.69 27.35 5.85
C ILE A 37 1.76 27.04 4.35
N ARG A 38 2.17 25.83 3.99
CA ARG A 38 2.33 25.42 2.59
C ARG A 38 1.07 24.80 2.02
N ARG A 39 0.32 24.08 2.85
CA ARG A 39 -0.92 23.40 2.47
C ARG A 39 -1.75 23.11 3.72
N PHE A 40 -3.02 22.90 3.53
CA PHE A 40 -3.94 22.41 4.55
C PHE A 40 -5.02 21.54 3.92
N GLU A 41 -5.68 20.75 4.77
CA GLU A 41 -6.81 19.94 4.38
C GLU A 41 -7.98 20.20 5.30
N LYS A 42 -9.18 20.07 4.78
CA LYS A 42 -10.43 20.23 5.52
C LYS A 42 -11.28 18.98 5.33
N VAL A 43 -11.75 18.41 6.43
CA VAL A 43 -12.75 17.34 6.44
C VAL A 43 -14.02 17.82 7.13
N ALA A 44 -15.16 17.33 6.70
CA ALA A 44 -16.45 17.65 7.29
C ALA A 44 -17.28 16.37 7.46
N GLY A 45 -18.07 16.32 8.53
CA GLY A 45 -18.96 15.23 8.89
C GLY A 45 -19.71 15.56 10.17
N ASP A 46 -20.58 14.68 10.61
CA ASP A 46 -21.30 14.81 11.88
C ASP A 46 -20.34 14.79 13.06
N VAL A 47 -19.24 14.07 12.91
CA VAL A 47 -18.11 14.07 13.86
C VAL A 47 -16.79 14.13 13.09
N ALA A 48 -15.86 14.91 13.58
CA ALA A 48 -14.50 15.00 13.06
C ALA A 48 -13.52 15.03 14.23
N VAL A 49 -12.39 14.36 14.07
CA VAL A 49 -11.30 14.33 15.05
C VAL A 49 -9.95 14.55 14.38
N SER A 50 -9.02 15.08 15.15
CA SER A 50 -7.61 15.18 14.76
C SER A 50 -6.75 14.36 15.71
N TYR A 51 -5.68 13.80 15.19
CA TYR A 51 -4.68 13.07 15.95
C TYR A 51 -3.29 13.45 15.50
N ILE A 52 -2.43 13.76 16.46
CA ILE A 52 -1.03 14.12 16.20
C ILE A 52 -0.13 13.07 16.82
N HIS A 53 0.74 12.48 16.00
CA HIS A 53 1.64 11.42 16.39
C HIS A 53 3.11 11.84 16.26
N GLY A 54 3.96 11.21 17.09
CA GLY A 54 5.41 11.36 16.98
C GLY A 54 5.92 12.79 17.20
N GLY A 55 5.32 13.54 18.12
CA GLY A 55 5.73 14.91 18.42
C GLY A 55 5.46 15.91 17.29
N GLY A 56 4.38 15.70 16.54
CA GLY A 56 3.98 16.58 15.45
C GLY A 56 4.48 16.16 14.06
N ARG A 57 5.10 14.99 13.96
CA ARG A 57 5.62 14.48 12.67
C ARG A 57 4.52 13.98 11.73
N ILE A 58 3.44 13.42 12.31
CA ILE A 58 2.30 12.89 11.57
C ILE A 58 1.04 13.52 12.15
N GLY A 59 0.27 14.20 11.29
CA GLY A 59 -1.06 14.70 11.61
C GLY A 59 -2.10 13.93 10.81
N VAL A 60 -3.17 13.52 11.47
CA VAL A 60 -4.30 12.82 10.85
C VAL A 60 -5.58 13.54 11.22
N ILE A 61 -6.44 13.76 10.24
CA ILE A 61 -7.83 14.22 10.43
C ILE A 61 -8.75 13.20 9.81
N VAL A 62 -9.80 12.83 10.54
CA VAL A 62 -10.85 11.92 10.06
C VAL A 62 -12.22 12.47 10.42
N ALA A 63 -13.18 12.26 9.53
CA ALA A 63 -14.57 12.61 9.75
C ALA A 63 -15.48 11.44 9.40
N ALA A 64 -16.63 11.38 10.04
CA ALA A 64 -17.67 10.41 9.73
C ALA A 64 -19.05 11.03 9.87
N ASN A 65 -20.03 10.39 9.23
CA ASN A 65 -21.45 10.72 9.35
C ASN A 65 -22.19 9.59 10.08
N GLY A 66 -23.34 9.90 10.66
CA GLY A 66 -24.26 8.95 11.26
C GLY A 66 -24.30 8.99 12.78
N ALA A 67 -23.24 9.41 13.46
CA ALA A 67 -23.21 9.57 14.91
C ALA A 67 -22.20 10.65 15.31
N SER A 68 -22.45 11.31 16.44
CA SER A 68 -21.60 12.39 16.96
C SER A 68 -21.41 12.32 18.49
N ASP A 69 -21.78 11.20 19.09
CA ASP A 69 -21.61 10.96 20.52
C ASP A 69 -20.14 10.67 20.91
N ASP A 70 -19.89 10.49 22.19
CA ASP A 70 -18.54 10.23 22.72
C ASP A 70 -17.98 8.90 22.20
N ALA A 71 -18.84 7.89 22.01
CA ALA A 71 -18.42 6.60 21.45
C ALA A 71 -17.95 6.75 20.00
N ALA A 72 -18.64 7.57 19.19
CA ALA A 72 -18.22 7.88 17.83
C ALA A 72 -16.90 8.65 17.80
N ARG A 73 -16.69 9.61 18.70
CA ARG A 73 -15.43 10.35 18.83
C ARG A 73 -14.28 9.44 19.22
N GLU A 74 -14.47 8.56 20.18
CA GLU A 74 -13.46 7.58 20.58
C GLU A 74 -13.12 6.64 19.43
N ALA A 75 -14.11 6.12 18.72
CA ALA A 75 -13.92 5.26 17.56
C ALA A 75 -13.11 5.97 16.47
N LEU A 76 -13.47 7.21 16.13
CA LEU A 76 -12.72 7.99 15.15
C LEU A 76 -11.29 8.28 15.59
N THR A 77 -11.06 8.54 16.86
CA THR A 77 -9.71 8.72 17.41
C THR A 77 -8.87 7.45 17.22
N ASN A 78 -9.45 6.27 17.47
CA ASN A 78 -8.80 4.99 17.22
C ASN A 78 -8.52 4.77 15.73
N ILE A 79 -9.43 5.17 14.85
CA ILE A 79 -9.23 5.15 13.39
C ILE A 79 -8.10 6.12 12.99
N ALA A 80 -8.03 7.31 13.57
CA ALA A 80 -6.93 8.24 13.29
C ALA A 80 -5.57 7.67 13.71
N MET A 81 -5.50 6.95 14.83
CA MET A 81 -4.30 6.21 15.24
C MET A 81 -3.94 5.09 14.25
N GLN A 82 -4.93 4.35 13.74
CA GLN A 82 -4.76 3.35 12.70
C GLN A 82 -4.14 3.97 11.43
N VAL A 83 -4.67 5.10 10.98
CA VAL A 83 -4.15 5.82 9.82
C VAL A 83 -2.71 6.28 10.03
N ALA A 84 -2.40 6.81 11.22
CA ALA A 84 -1.04 7.21 11.55
C ALA A 84 -0.05 6.04 11.54
N ALA A 85 -0.48 4.86 12.01
CA ALA A 85 0.36 3.67 12.11
C ALA A 85 0.55 2.96 10.77
N MET A 86 -0.52 2.84 9.97
CA MET A 86 -0.56 1.97 8.77
C MET A 86 -0.55 2.74 7.46
N ASN A 87 -0.72 4.05 7.49
CA ASN A 87 -0.68 4.94 6.32
C ASN A 87 -1.48 4.43 5.10
N PRO A 88 -2.77 4.16 5.22
CA PRO A 88 -3.58 3.69 4.10
C PRO A 88 -3.66 4.76 3.01
N THR A 89 -3.76 4.32 1.76
CA THR A 89 -3.92 5.23 0.60
C THR A 89 -5.39 5.54 0.32
N TYR A 90 -6.27 4.58 0.60
CA TYR A 90 -7.72 4.66 0.35
C TYR A 90 -8.50 4.30 1.61
N ILE A 91 -9.74 4.78 1.71
CA ILE A 91 -10.65 4.35 2.78
C ILE A 91 -11.18 2.95 2.47
N SER A 92 -11.65 2.71 1.25
CA SER A 92 -12.17 1.42 0.81
C SER A 92 -11.71 1.07 -0.60
N ARG A 93 -11.93 -0.18 -1.01
CA ARG A 93 -11.67 -0.63 -2.39
C ARG A 93 -12.51 0.12 -3.42
N ASN A 94 -13.68 0.62 -3.03
CA ASN A 94 -14.56 1.39 -3.92
C ASN A 94 -13.99 2.76 -4.30
N ASP A 95 -13.01 3.26 -3.55
CA ASP A 95 -12.34 4.52 -3.83
C ASP A 95 -11.23 4.38 -4.88
N ILE A 96 -10.88 3.14 -5.25
CA ILE A 96 -9.88 2.84 -6.27
C ILE A 96 -10.56 2.85 -7.64
N SER A 97 -10.06 3.67 -8.56
CA SER A 97 -10.56 3.67 -9.94
C SER A 97 -10.21 2.37 -10.67
N ALA A 98 -10.98 2.03 -11.70
CA ALA A 98 -10.69 0.86 -12.53
C ALA A 98 -9.30 0.96 -13.19
N GLU A 99 -8.86 2.15 -13.56
CA GLU A 99 -7.55 2.40 -14.14
C GLU A 99 -6.42 2.14 -13.12
N GLU A 100 -6.57 2.66 -11.89
CA GLU A 100 -5.60 2.43 -10.81
C GLU A 100 -5.50 0.95 -10.45
N LEU A 101 -6.64 0.24 -10.37
CA LEU A 101 -6.67 -1.19 -10.11
C LEU A 101 -5.99 -1.99 -11.23
N ALA A 102 -6.28 -1.66 -12.49
CA ALA A 102 -5.64 -2.29 -13.65
C ALA A 102 -4.12 -2.10 -13.64
N LYS A 103 -3.67 -0.88 -13.31
CA LYS A 103 -2.24 -0.58 -13.16
C LYS A 103 -1.58 -1.38 -12.04
N LEU A 104 -2.26 -1.51 -10.89
CA LEU A 104 -1.77 -2.34 -9.78
C LEU A 104 -1.64 -3.81 -10.19
N GLN A 105 -2.62 -4.33 -10.92
CA GLN A 105 -2.59 -5.70 -11.46
C GLN A 105 -1.43 -5.88 -12.43
N GLU A 106 -1.22 -4.96 -13.36
CA GLU A 106 -0.13 -5.00 -14.33
C GLU A 106 1.25 -4.99 -13.64
N ILE A 107 1.46 -4.07 -12.70
CA ILE A 107 2.71 -3.99 -11.93
C ILE A 107 2.94 -5.29 -11.16
N THR A 108 1.89 -5.87 -10.57
CA THR A 108 1.99 -7.12 -9.81
C THR A 108 2.36 -8.29 -10.70
N VAL A 109 1.78 -8.38 -11.90
CA VAL A 109 2.11 -9.39 -12.91
C VAL A 109 3.57 -9.25 -13.35
N ASP A 110 4.00 -8.06 -13.72
CA ASP A 110 5.37 -7.80 -14.17
C ASP A 110 6.40 -8.11 -13.08
N ALA A 111 6.10 -7.74 -11.83
CA ALA A 111 6.96 -8.08 -10.69
C ALA A 111 7.07 -9.61 -10.49
N ALA A 112 5.97 -10.36 -10.67
CA ALA A 112 5.98 -11.81 -10.57
C ALA A 112 6.80 -12.47 -11.68
N LEU A 113 6.69 -11.99 -12.92
CA LEU A 113 7.46 -12.49 -14.06
C LEU A 113 8.96 -12.19 -13.94
N ASN A 114 9.31 -11.08 -13.30
CA ASN A 114 10.70 -10.70 -13.04
C ASN A 114 11.32 -11.39 -11.80
N ASP A 115 10.53 -12.21 -11.10
CA ASP A 115 11.00 -13.01 -9.97
C ASP A 115 10.71 -14.51 -10.21
N PRO A 116 11.52 -15.19 -11.05
CA PRO A 116 11.28 -16.58 -11.44
C PRO A 116 11.23 -17.54 -10.25
N ALA A 117 11.98 -17.27 -9.19
CA ALA A 117 12.00 -18.10 -7.99
C ALA A 117 10.64 -18.19 -7.29
N SER A 118 9.80 -17.18 -7.44
CA SER A 118 8.46 -17.11 -6.84
C SER A 118 7.34 -17.66 -7.76
N LEU A 119 7.66 -18.04 -8.98
CA LEU A 119 6.67 -18.55 -9.93
C LEU A 119 6.17 -19.95 -9.51
N PRO A 120 4.91 -20.29 -9.83
CA PRO A 120 4.42 -21.65 -9.65
C PRO A 120 5.31 -22.67 -10.33
N LYS A 121 5.56 -23.81 -9.68
CA LYS A 121 6.46 -24.85 -10.18
C LYS A 121 6.18 -25.30 -11.63
N PRO A 122 4.93 -25.52 -12.05
CA PRO A 122 4.66 -25.92 -13.44
C PRO A 122 5.11 -24.89 -14.46
N ILE A 123 4.96 -23.60 -14.15
CA ILE A 123 5.39 -22.50 -15.03
C ILE A 123 6.91 -22.37 -15.01
N LEU A 124 7.51 -22.40 -13.84
CA LEU A 124 8.96 -22.36 -13.69
C LEU A 124 9.65 -23.51 -14.44
N ASN A 125 9.13 -24.72 -14.32
CA ASN A 125 9.69 -25.89 -15.02
C ASN A 125 9.66 -25.72 -16.55
N LYS A 126 8.59 -25.17 -17.11
CA LYS A 126 8.53 -24.88 -18.56
C LYS A 126 9.57 -23.85 -18.99
N LEU A 127 9.80 -22.82 -18.17
CA LEU A 127 10.83 -21.81 -18.45
C LEU A 127 12.23 -22.41 -18.36
N ILE A 128 12.48 -23.25 -17.37
CA ILE A 128 13.75 -23.96 -17.21
C ILE A 128 13.98 -24.90 -18.40
N ASP A 129 12.98 -25.64 -18.84
CA ASP A 129 13.09 -26.50 -20.03
C ASP A 129 13.48 -25.71 -21.27
N LYS A 130 12.91 -24.52 -21.47
CA LYS A 130 13.31 -23.62 -22.56
C LYS A 130 14.76 -23.15 -22.42
N ALA A 131 15.19 -22.79 -21.22
CA ALA A 131 16.56 -22.35 -20.96
C ALA A 131 17.57 -23.50 -21.18
N MET A 132 17.23 -24.70 -20.72
CA MET A 132 18.05 -25.92 -20.91
C MET A 132 18.22 -26.32 -22.39
N ASN A 133 17.17 -26.12 -23.19
CA ASN A 133 17.15 -26.47 -24.63
C ASN A 133 17.56 -25.32 -25.56
N SER A 134 18.12 -24.25 -25.01
CA SER A 134 18.56 -23.08 -25.76
C SER A 134 19.92 -22.57 -25.28
N SER A 135 20.41 -21.52 -25.90
CA SER A 135 21.63 -20.82 -25.45
C SER A 135 21.40 -19.79 -24.33
N ALA A 136 20.18 -19.73 -23.76
CA ALA A 136 19.85 -18.79 -22.69
C ALA A 136 20.66 -19.04 -21.41
N TRP A 137 20.98 -20.29 -21.13
CA TRP A 137 21.81 -20.71 -20.01
C TRP A 137 23.19 -21.19 -20.48
N SER A 138 24.21 -20.88 -19.69
CA SER A 138 25.55 -21.43 -19.85
C SER A 138 25.58 -22.92 -19.53
N ASP A 139 26.60 -23.62 -20.02
CA ASP A 139 26.80 -25.05 -19.70
C ASP A 139 27.00 -25.28 -18.19
N GLU A 140 27.62 -24.33 -17.50
CA GLU A 140 27.78 -24.34 -16.04
C GLU A 140 26.45 -24.26 -15.31
N ASP A 141 25.56 -23.32 -15.68
CA ASP A 141 24.23 -23.22 -15.08
C ASP A 141 23.34 -24.42 -15.36
N LYS A 142 23.46 -25.02 -16.57
CA LYS A 142 22.79 -26.26 -16.91
C LYS A 142 23.25 -27.43 -16.03
N ALA A 143 24.55 -27.52 -15.76
CA ALA A 143 25.12 -28.55 -14.87
C ALA A 143 24.64 -28.34 -13.42
N ILE A 144 24.58 -27.10 -12.94
CA ILE A 144 24.04 -26.75 -11.61
C ILE A 144 22.59 -27.20 -11.49
N TYR A 145 21.76 -26.93 -12.52
CA TYR A 145 20.37 -27.37 -12.52
C TYR A 145 20.25 -28.90 -12.41
N GLU A 146 21.01 -29.64 -13.22
CA GLU A 146 21.01 -31.11 -13.18
C GLU A 146 21.38 -31.66 -11.79
N GLU A 147 22.33 -31.02 -11.11
CA GLU A 147 22.74 -31.40 -9.75
C GLU A 147 21.68 -31.06 -8.69
N LYS A 148 21.03 -29.89 -8.81
CA LYS A 148 20.16 -29.30 -7.76
C LYS A 148 18.66 -29.46 -8.03
N LYS A 149 18.25 -30.03 -9.16
CA LYS A 149 16.83 -30.15 -9.57
C LYS A 149 15.95 -30.94 -8.60
N SER A 150 16.54 -31.79 -7.76
CA SER A 150 15.83 -32.53 -6.71
C SER A 150 15.31 -31.62 -5.60
N ASN A 151 15.89 -30.42 -5.44
CA ASN A 151 15.48 -29.45 -4.44
C ASN A 151 15.39 -28.04 -5.04
N MET A 152 14.29 -27.79 -5.73
CA MET A 152 14.03 -26.52 -6.45
C MET A 152 14.03 -25.30 -5.55
N ASN A 153 13.76 -25.45 -4.23
CA ASN A 153 13.75 -24.31 -3.31
C ASN A 153 15.15 -23.70 -3.13
N TYR A 154 16.20 -24.49 -3.33
CA TYR A 154 17.58 -24.04 -3.21
C TYR A 154 18.27 -23.76 -4.55
N LEU A 155 17.62 -24.08 -5.67
CA LEU A 155 18.21 -23.94 -7.00
C LEU A 155 18.74 -22.53 -7.25
N PHE A 156 17.96 -21.50 -6.93
CA PHE A 156 18.32 -20.11 -7.15
C PHE A 156 19.46 -19.58 -6.26
N ASN A 157 19.82 -20.31 -5.20
CA ASN A 157 21.01 -20.01 -4.40
C ASN A 157 22.31 -20.38 -5.13
N PHE A 158 22.25 -21.26 -6.12
CA PHE A 158 23.39 -21.78 -6.86
C PHE A 158 23.48 -21.30 -8.30
N LEU A 159 22.34 -20.98 -8.93
CA LEU A 159 22.31 -20.40 -10.27
C LEU A 159 22.98 -19.03 -10.30
N SER A 160 23.60 -18.70 -11.43
CA SER A 160 24.12 -17.37 -11.68
C SER A 160 22.99 -16.33 -11.76
N LYS A 161 23.33 -15.07 -11.54
CA LYS A 161 22.40 -13.95 -11.73
C LYS A 161 21.93 -13.86 -13.19
N GLU A 162 22.79 -14.17 -14.11
CA GLU A 162 22.53 -14.21 -15.55
C GLU A 162 21.52 -15.31 -15.89
N ALA A 163 21.62 -16.48 -15.26
CA ALA A 163 20.65 -17.56 -15.43
C ALA A 163 19.26 -17.18 -14.92
N ALA A 164 19.18 -16.56 -13.77
CA ALA A 164 17.92 -16.05 -13.22
C ALA A 164 17.32 -14.93 -14.10
N ALA A 165 18.14 -14.01 -14.59
CA ALA A 165 17.73 -12.96 -15.51
C ALA A 165 17.22 -13.55 -16.85
N ALA A 166 17.85 -14.57 -17.37
CA ALA A 166 17.40 -15.26 -18.59
C ALA A 166 16.02 -15.91 -18.41
N LEU A 167 15.73 -16.48 -17.24
CA LEU A 167 14.40 -17.01 -16.93
C LEU A 167 13.36 -15.89 -16.87
N ALA A 168 13.68 -14.73 -16.30
CA ALA A 168 12.80 -13.57 -16.29
C ALA A 168 12.50 -13.06 -17.71
N GLU A 169 13.52 -12.99 -18.57
CA GLU A 169 13.34 -12.62 -19.98
C GLU A 169 12.44 -13.60 -20.73
N LEU A 170 12.63 -14.90 -20.52
CA LEU A 170 11.75 -15.94 -21.09
C LEU A 170 10.32 -15.83 -20.57
N ALA A 171 10.13 -15.53 -19.29
CA ALA A 171 8.82 -15.31 -18.71
C ALA A 171 8.12 -14.08 -19.33
N MET A 172 8.84 -12.97 -19.51
CA MET A 172 8.30 -11.77 -20.15
C MET A 172 7.96 -12.02 -21.63
N ALA A 173 8.75 -12.81 -22.34
CA ALA A 173 8.47 -13.19 -23.73
C ALA A 173 7.20 -14.05 -23.84
N ASP A 174 6.89 -14.86 -22.83
CA ASP A 174 5.70 -15.71 -22.76
C ASP A 174 4.56 -15.10 -21.92
N LYS A 175 4.61 -13.82 -21.62
CA LYS A 175 3.67 -13.13 -20.72
C LYS A 175 2.21 -13.47 -21.00
N ASP A 176 1.78 -13.38 -22.25
CA ASP A 176 0.37 -13.62 -22.63
C ASP A 176 -0.09 -15.05 -22.30
N ALA A 177 0.76 -16.02 -22.53
CA ALA A 177 0.48 -17.42 -22.20
C ALA A 177 0.46 -17.66 -20.69
N ILE A 178 1.42 -17.06 -19.95
CA ILE A 178 1.53 -17.21 -18.50
C ILE A 178 0.35 -16.55 -17.79
N VAL A 179 -0.03 -15.33 -18.19
CA VAL A 179 -1.17 -14.60 -17.61
C VAL A 179 -2.49 -15.36 -17.81
N SER A 180 -2.61 -16.14 -18.88
CA SER A 180 -3.78 -16.97 -19.15
C SER A 180 -3.82 -18.26 -18.31
N ASP A 181 -2.72 -18.63 -17.66
CA ASP A 181 -2.65 -19.81 -16.82
C ASP A 181 -3.40 -19.58 -15.49
N LYS A 182 -4.26 -20.55 -15.12
CA LYS A 182 -5.09 -20.45 -13.91
C LYS A 182 -4.29 -20.37 -12.61
N ILE A 183 -3.16 -21.08 -12.54
CA ILE A 183 -2.31 -21.13 -11.36
C ILE A 183 -1.62 -19.77 -11.18
N PHE A 184 -1.08 -19.22 -12.27
CA PHE A 184 -0.47 -17.89 -12.24
C PHE A 184 -1.49 -16.81 -11.92
N LYS A 185 -2.67 -16.86 -12.51
CA LYS A 185 -3.76 -15.93 -12.19
C LYS A 185 -4.10 -15.95 -10.72
N GLY A 186 -4.22 -17.12 -10.10
CA GLY A 186 -4.46 -17.25 -8.66
C GLY A 186 -3.34 -16.63 -7.83
N LEU A 187 -2.08 -16.79 -8.23
CA LEU A 187 -0.93 -16.14 -7.57
C LEU A 187 -1.02 -14.61 -7.67
N ALA A 188 -1.26 -14.07 -8.86
CA ALA A 188 -1.35 -12.64 -9.11
C ALA A 188 -2.53 -12.01 -8.37
N ASP A 189 -3.72 -12.63 -8.44
CA ASP A 189 -4.93 -12.18 -7.73
C ASP A 189 -4.72 -12.20 -6.21
N GLY A 190 -4.04 -13.22 -5.68
CA GLY A 190 -3.68 -13.31 -4.26
C GLY A 190 -2.75 -12.18 -3.82
N ARG A 191 -1.75 -11.84 -4.63
CA ARG A 191 -0.83 -10.73 -4.36
C ARG A 191 -1.54 -9.37 -4.42
N VAL A 192 -2.38 -9.15 -5.42
CA VAL A 192 -3.21 -7.94 -5.52
C VAL A 192 -4.14 -7.82 -4.31
N SER A 193 -4.81 -8.89 -3.94
CA SER A 193 -5.68 -8.92 -2.76
C SER A 193 -4.94 -8.57 -1.47
N LYS A 194 -3.72 -9.08 -1.29
CA LYS A 194 -2.87 -8.75 -0.15
C LYS A 194 -2.48 -7.26 -0.14
N GLN A 195 -2.11 -6.70 -1.29
CA GLN A 195 -1.79 -5.28 -1.41
C GLN A 195 -3.00 -4.40 -1.10
N LEU A 196 -4.20 -4.77 -1.59
CA LEU A 196 -5.44 -4.05 -1.29
C LEU A 196 -5.76 -4.03 0.21
N LYS A 197 -5.49 -5.13 0.93
CA LYS A 197 -5.62 -5.16 2.40
C LYS A 197 -4.66 -4.22 3.11
N GLU A 198 -3.52 -3.93 2.54
CA GLU A 198 -2.54 -3.01 3.12
C GLU A 198 -2.87 -1.54 2.85
N ILE A 199 -3.38 -1.22 1.65
CA ILE A 199 -3.61 0.17 1.21
C ILE A 199 -5.03 0.69 1.48
N CYS A 200 -6.01 -0.18 1.74
CA CYS A 200 -7.39 0.19 2.04
C CYS A 200 -7.63 0.15 3.55
N LEU A 201 -7.94 1.29 4.15
CA LEU A 201 -8.15 1.43 5.60
C LEU A 201 -9.12 0.39 6.17
N LEU A 202 -10.29 0.24 5.54
CA LEU A 202 -11.33 -0.67 6.04
C LEU A 202 -10.95 -2.15 5.98
N ASP A 203 -10.03 -2.52 5.09
CA ASP A 203 -9.54 -3.90 4.94
C ASP A 203 -8.33 -4.21 5.83
N GLN A 204 -7.66 -3.20 6.37
CA GLN A 204 -6.53 -3.40 7.27
C GLN A 204 -6.94 -4.11 8.55
N THR A 205 -6.03 -4.91 9.10
CA THR A 205 -6.19 -5.41 10.45
C THR A 205 -6.13 -4.26 11.44
N TYR A 206 -7.13 -4.15 12.30
CA TYR A 206 -7.18 -3.10 13.32
C TYR A 206 -6.03 -3.27 14.32
N VAL A 207 -5.22 -2.21 14.50
CA VAL A 207 -3.99 -2.30 15.32
C VAL A 207 -4.25 -2.59 16.79
N LYS A 208 -5.47 -2.27 17.30
CA LYS A 208 -5.91 -2.56 18.66
C LYS A 208 -6.81 -3.81 18.75
N ALA A 209 -6.89 -4.61 17.69
CA ALA A 209 -7.68 -5.84 17.71
C ALA A 209 -7.14 -6.82 18.75
N GLU A 210 -7.98 -7.23 19.70
CA GLU A 210 -7.60 -8.16 20.77
C GLU A 210 -7.25 -9.55 20.23
N ASP A 211 -7.94 -10.00 19.17
CA ASP A 211 -7.71 -11.27 18.49
C ASP A 211 -6.62 -11.21 17.41
N GLY A 212 -6.10 -10.01 17.12
CA GLY A 212 -5.14 -9.77 16.05
C GLY A 212 -5.67 -10.01 14.63
N LYS A 213 -6.99 -10.16 14.45
CA LYS A 213 -7.63 -10.53 13.18
C LYS A 213 -8.75 -9.59 12.75
N GLN A 214 -9.40 -8.89 13.69
CA GLN A 214 -10.49 -7.96 13.42
C GLN A 214 -10.03 -6.89 12.42
N SER A 215 -10.79 -6.70 11.33
CA SER A 215 -10.53 -5.61 10.41
C SER A 215 -11.05 -4.28 10.94
N VAL A 216 -10.57 -3.17 10.38
CA VAL A 216 -11.09 -1.83 10.68
C VAL A 216 -12.58 -1.75 10.36
N ALA A 217 -13.04 -2.33 9.25
CA ALA A 217 -14.47 -2.39 8.91
C ALA A 217 -15.29 -3.10 9.98
N GLN A 218 -14.81 -4.22 10.51
CA GLN A 218 -15.47 -4.96 11.59
C GLN A 218 -15.51 -4.15 12.89
N TYR A 219 -14.44 -3.45 13.21
CA TYR A 219 -14.40 -2.55 14.37
C TYR A 219 -15.43 -1.43 14.25
N VAL A 220 -15.49 -0.74 13.10
CA VAL A 220 -16.47 0.32 12.87
C VAL A 220 -17.91 -0.21 12.96
N ALA A 221 -18.19 -1.38 12.34
CA ALA A 221 -19.49 -2.00 12.40
C ALA A 221 -19.90 -2.42 13.82
N ALA A 222 -18.97 -2.79 14.68
CA ALA A 222 -19.22 -3.11 16.08
C ALA A 222 -19.57 -1.88 16.92
N VAL A 223 -18.93 -0.73 16.65
CA VAL A 223 -19.20 0.54 17.34
C VAL A 223 -20.52 1.15 16.87
N ALA A 224 -20.90 0.97 15.60
CA ALA A 224 -22.12 1.52 15.00
C ALA A 224 -23.43 0.79 15.41
N LYS A 225 -23.36 -0.26 16.21
CA LYS A 225 -24.51 -1.00 16.75
C LYS A 225 -24.97 -0.40 18.07
#